data_4dd152ccb4c3c56b42a2426e499cc772
#
_entry.id   4dd152ccb4c3c56b42a2426e499cc772
#
_cell.length_a   1.000
_cell.length_b   1.000
_cell.length_c   1.000
_cell.angle_alpha   90.00
_cell.angle_beta   90.00
_cell.angle_gamma   90.00
#
_symmetry.space_group_name_H-M   'P 1'
#
loop_
_entity.id
_entity.type
_entity.pdbx_description
1 polymer ?
#
loop_
_entity_poly.entity_id
_entity_poly.type
_entity_poly.pdbx_seq_one_letter_code
_entity_poly.pdbx_strand_id
1 'polypeptide(L)'
;MIFFKNLELKDKKILFFFIISILLSFVIDTKLTLFFYGFNEPFKSFFHTVTKFGDSLYYLLFIALFFLILRVRKNISPIFKNLYDLNVFVFYNIILSGVVTQILKHLVGRPRPKMLLFDHDSLDLNLFTFNSSFHSFPSGHTSTIFSIVFVFYFLFPGIKKYIISVGIFIALTRLIIGAHYLSD
;
A
#
# COMPACT_ATOMS: atom_id res chain seq x y z
N MET A 1 -10.33 -15.32 19.95
CA MET A 1 -10.50 -16.76 19.68
C MET A 1 -11.86 -17.11 19.05
N ILE A 2 -12.90 -16.26 19.15
CA ILE A 2 -14.25 -16.51 18.60
C ILE A 2 -14.31 -16.34 17.08
N PHE A 3 -13.51 -15.43 16.50
CA PHE A 3 -13.54 -15.12 15.06
C PHE A 3 -13.10 -16.30 14.16
N PHE A 4 -12.15 -17.12 14.62
CA PHE A 4 -11.66 -18.27 13.84
C PHE A 4 -12.53 -19.52 13.89
N LYS A 5 -13.49 -19.59 14.82
CA LYS A 5 -14.32 -20.79 15.03
C LYS A 5 -15.42 -20.94 13.96
N ASN A 6 -15.79 -19.84 13.29
CA ASN A 6 -16.88 -19.80 12.31
C ASN A 6 -16.41 -19.67 10.85
N LEU A 7 -15.10 -19.80 10.57
CA LEU A 7 -14.60 -19.81 9.20
C LEU A 7 -14.99 -21.15 8.53
N GLU A 8 -15.66 -21.06 7.39
CA GLU A 8 -15.94 -22.23 6.55
C GLU A 8 -14.63 -22.88 6.07
N LEU A 9 -14.68 -24.15 5.70
CA LEU A 9 -13.49 -24.88 5.22
C LEU A 9 -12.83 -24.21 4.01
N LYS A 10 -13.63 -23.54 3.17
CA LYS A 10 -13.17 -22.75 2.03
C LYS A 10 -12.32 -21.53 2.47
N ASP A 11 -12.76 -20.83 3.50
CA ASP A 11 -12.05 -19.65 4.01
C ASP A 11 -10.71 -20.03 4.67
N LYS A 12 -10.67 -21.17 5.37
CA LYS A 12 -9.43 -21.70 5.94
C LYS A 12 -8.40 -22.06 4.87
N LYS A 13 -8.84 -22.65 3.75
CA LYS A 13 -7.95 -22.93 2.62
C LYS A 13 -7.43 -21.63 1.99
N ILE A 14 -8.29 -20.63 1.77
CA ILE A 14 -7.87 -19.33 1.23
C ILE A 14 -6.84 -18.69 2.15
N LEU A 15 -7.08 -18.66 3.47
CA LEU A 15 -6.14 -18.13 4.46
C LEU A 15 -4.80 -18.88 4.44
N PHE A 16 -4.83 -20.20 4.34
CA PHE A 16 -3.63 -21.03 4.27
C PHE A 16 -2.79 -20.72 3.03
N PHE A 17 -3.41 -20.67 1.83
CA PHE A 17 -2.71 -20.29 0.60
C PHE A 17 -2.18 -18.85 0.64
N PHE A 18 -2.91 -17.94 1.26
CA PHE A 18 -2.47 -16.55 1.46
C PHE A 18 -1.21 -16.48 2.34
N ILE A 19 -1.20 -17.18 3.48
CA ILE A 19 -0.03 -17.25 4.36
C ILE A 19 1.18 -17.87 3.64
N ILE A 20 0.99 -18.98 2.91
CA ILE A 20 2.06 -19.59 2.12
C ILE A 20 2.58 -18.62 1.06
N SER A 21 1.72 -17.88 0.36
CA SER A 21 2.13 -16.91 -0.65
C SER A 21 3.00 -15.80 -0.05
N ILE A 22 2.66 -15.33 1.16
CA ILE A 22 3.49 -14.35 1.89
C ILE A 22 4.85 -14.96 2.24
N LEU A 23 4.88 -16.18 2.80
CA LEU A 23 6.14 -16.84 3.17
C LEU A 23 7.04 -17.05 1.94
N LEU A 24 6.46 -17.50 0.82
CA LEU A 24 7.19 -17.69 -0.43
C LEU A 24 7.73 -16.36 -0.98
N SER A 25 6.99 -15.26 -0.82
CA SER A 25 7.47 -13.96 -1.29
C SER A 25 8.75 -13.52 -0.58
N PHE A 26 8.91 -13.81 0.71
CA PHE A 26 10.16 -13.54 1.44
C PHE A 26 11.36 -14.31 0.84
N VAL A 27 11.16 -15.55 0.40
CA VAL A 27 12.23 -16.38 -0.18
C VAL A 27 12.72 -15.82 -1.52
N ILE A 28 11.83 -15.21 -2.29
CA ILE A 28 12.17 -14.69 -3.64
C ILE A 28 12.53 -13.21 -3.66
N ASP A 29 12.35 -12.48 -2.56
CA ASP A 29 12.53 -11.03 -2.47
C ASP A 29 13.86 -10.54 -3.01
N THR A 30 14.96 -11.09 -2.51
CA THR A 30 16.31 -10.68 -2.91
C THR A 30 16.55 -10.95 -4.40
N LYS A 31 16.19 -12.15 -4.89
CA LYS A 31 16.37 -12.54 -6.29
C LYS A 31 15.55 -11.63 -7.22
N LEU A 32 14.31 -11.37 -6.87
CA LEU A 32 13.41 -10.56 -7.67
C LEU A 32 13.83 -9.09 -7.68
N THR A 33 14.31 -8.59 -6.56
CA THR A 33 14.87 -7.24 -6.46
C THR A 33 16.10 -7.09 -7.35
N LEU A 34 17.05 -8.01 -7.27
CA LEU A 34 18.27 -7.99 -8.10
C LEU A 34 17.92 -8.07 -9.59
N PHE A 35 16.92 -8.87 -9.97
CA PHE A 35 16.43 -8.93 -11.34
C PHE A 35 15.98 -7.54 -11.83
N PHE A 36 15.18 -6.80 -11.06
CA PHE A 36 14.74 -5.47 -11.44
C PHE A 36 15.84 -4.40 -11.36
N TYR A 37 16.88 -4.59 -10.56
CA TYR A 37 18.04 -3.70 -10.57
C TYR A 37 18.76 -3.68 -11.93
N GLY A 38 18.73 -4.78 -12.67
CA GLY A 38 19.33 -4.89 -14.02
C GLY A 38 18.62 -4.08 -15.11
N PHE A 39 17.42 -3.56 -14.86
CA PHE A 39 16.70 -2.75 -15.86
C PHE A 39 17.22 -1.32 -15.92
N ASN A 40 17.20 -0.75 -17.14
CA ASN A 40 17.69 0.60 -17.43
C ASN A 40 16.75 1.70 -16.87
N GLU A 41 17.31 2.90 -16.69
CA GLU A 41 16.56 4.04 -16.15
C GLU A 41 15.35 4.48 -17.01
N PRO A 42 15.35 4.47 -18.36
CA PRO A 42 14.17 4.79 -19.15
C PRO A 42 12.96 3.89 -18.83
N PHE A 43 13.21 2.58 -18.62
CA PHE A 43 12.18 1.63 -18.21
C PHE A 43 11.64 1.96 -16.81
N LYS A 44 12.53 2.18 -15.84
CA LYS A 44 12.12 2.53 -14.46
C LYS A 44 11.39 3.87 -14.38
N SER A 45 11.72 4.84 -15.21
CA SER A 45 11.11 6.18 -15.25
C SER A 45 9.59 6.12 -15.44
N PHE A 46 9.10 5.24 -16.32
CA PHE A 46 7.67 5.00 -16.46
C PHE A 46 7.02 4.60 -15.13
N PHE A 47 7.62 3.62 -14.43
CA PHE A 47 7.10 3.13 -13.15
C PHE A 47 7.26 4.14 -12.02
N HIS A 48 8.28 5.01 -12.05
CA HIS A 48 8.38 6.18 -11.16
C HIS A 48 7.21 7.15 -11.33
N THR A 49 6.69 7.28 -12.53
CA THR A 49 5.50 8.12 -12.77
C THR A 49 4.24 7.44 -12.27
N VAL A 50 4.06 6.15 -12.59
CA VAL A 50 2.88 5.38 -12.18
C VAL A 50 2.81 5.22 -10.66
N THR A 51 3.94 5.05 -9.97
CA THR A 51 3.94 4.86 -8.52
C THR A 51 3.41 6.08 -7.75
N LYS A 52 3.40 7.27 -8.34
CA LYS A 52 2.82 8.48 -7.73
C LYS A 52 1.34 8.32 -7.37
N PHE A 53 0.61 7.46 -8.07
CA PHE A 53 -0.77 7.11 -7.70
C PHE A 53 -0.88 6.34 -6.37
N GLY A 54 0.21 5.84 -5.81
CA GLY A 54 0.25 5.29 -4.46
C GLY A 54 0.62 6.31 -3.37
N ASP A 55 0.93 7.56 -3.73
CA ASP A 55 1.35 8.58 -2.77
C ASP A 55 0.12 9.21 -2.08
N SER A 56 0.07 9.08 -0.75
CA SER A 56 -1.03 9.60 0.08
C SER A 56 -1.16 11.13 0.01
N LEU A 57 -0.07 11.86 -0.27
CA LEU A 57 -0.08 13.32 -0.30
C LEU A 57 -1.08 13.86 -1.33
N TYR A 58 -1.12 13.29 -2.53
CA TYR A 58 -2.04 13.75 -3.57
C TYR A 58 -3.51 13.58 -3.16
N TYR A 59 -3.84 12.47 -2.52
CA TYR A 59 -5.21 12.22 -2.04
C TYR A 59 -5.59 13.12 -0.89
N LEU A 60 -4.68 13.35 0.06
CA LEU A 60 -4.91 14.24 1.18
C LEU A 60 -5.07 15.70 0.73
N LEU A 61 -4.28 16.15 -0.23
CA LEU A 61 -4.43 17.48 -0.83
C LEU A 61 -5.77 17.62 -1.56
N PHE A 62 -6.19 16.61 -2.32
CA PHE A 62 -7.50 16.60 -2.99
C PHE A 62 -8.65 16.66 -1.98
N ILE A 63 -8.59 15.88 -0.92
CA ILE A 63 -9.59 15.86 0.16
C ILE A 63 -9.62 17.21 0.88
N ALA A 64 -8.46 17.79 1.19
CA ALA A 64 -8.37 19.10 1.84
C ALA A 64 -8.97 20.21 0.97
N LEU A 65 -8.67 20.21 -0.34
CA LEU A 65 -9.27 21.14 -1.30
C LEU A 65 -10.78 20.98 -1.36
N PHE A 66 -11.28 19.77 -1.39
CA PHE A 66 -12.71 19.47 -1.39
C PHE A 66 -13.41 20.03 -0.14
N PHE A 67 -12.83 19.84 1.04
CA PHE A 67 -13.37 20.41 2.30
C PHE A 67 -13.33 21.95 2.28
N LEU A 68 -12.28 22.54 1.74
CA LEU A 68 -12.20 24.00 1.62
C LEU A 68 -13.31 24.56 0.72
N ILE A 69 -13.58 23.91 -0.42
CA ILE A 69 -14.66 24.29 -1.34
C ILE A 69 -16.03 24.20 -0.65
N LEU A 70 -16.27 23.13 0.10
CA LEU A 70 -17.53 22.96 0.81
C LEU A 70 -17.74 23.95 1.94
N ARG A 71 -16.66 24.39 2.61
CA ARG A 71 -16.74 25.39 3.70
C ARG A 71 -17.25 26.74 3.19
N VAL A 72 -16.98 27.08 1.93
CA VAL A 72 -17.40 28.37 1.33
C VAL A 72 -18.85 28.32 0.83
N ARG A 73 -19.42 27.12 0.63
CA ARG A 73 -20.79 26.97 0.11
C ARG A 73 -21.82 27.04 1.26
N LYS A 74 -22.78 27.97 1.15
CA LYS A 74 -23.89 28.12 2.13
C LYS A 74 -24.97 27.05 2.02
N ASN A 75 -25.21 26.52 0.80
CA ASN A 75 -26.23 25.50 0.54
C ASN A 75 -25.58 24.23 -0.07
N ILE A 76 -25.65 23.13 0.66
CA ILE A 76 -25.08 21.85 0.24
C ILE A 76 -26.24 20.95 -0.23
N SER A 77 -26.23 20.54 -1.51
CA SER A 77 -27.22 19.58 -2.02
C SER A 77 -26.98 18.19 -1.42
N PRO A 78 -28.00 17.28 -1.43
CA PRO A 78 -27.84 15.91 -0.92
C PRO A 78 -26.66 15.15 -1.56
N ILE A 79 -26.39 15.39 -2.85
CA ILE A 79 -25.25 14.78 -3.56
C ILE A 79 -23.92 15.21 -2.92
N PHE A 80 -23.75 16.49 -2.64
CA PHE A 80 -22.53 16.98 -2.00
C PHE A 80 -22.37 16.48 -0.56
N LYS A 81 -23.48 16.23 0.15
CA LYS A 81 -23.45 15.61 1.47
C LYS A 81 -22.90 14.17 1.38
N ASN A 82 -23.39 13.36 0.46
CA ASN A 82 -22.89 12.00 0.24
C ASN A 82 -21.40 12.01 -0.14
N LEU A 83 -20.98 12.95 -0.99
CA LEU A 83 -19.57 13.12 -1.34
C LEU A 83 -18.71 13.56 -0.15
N TYR A 84 -19.25 14.39 0.73
CA TYR A 84 -18.58 14.79 1.97
C TYR A 84 -18.34 13.55 2.86
N ASP A 85 -19.37 12.77 3.13
CA ASP A 85 -19.28 11.58 3.97
C ASP A 85 -18.27 10.55 3.39
N LEU A 86 -18.28 10.38 2.06
CA LEU A 86 -17.31 9.54 1.37
C LEU A 86 -15.87 10.07 1.54
N ASN A 87 -15.64 11.36 1.37
CA ASN A 87 -14.31 11.96 1.54
C ASN A 87 -13.81 11.86 2.99
N VAL A 88 -14.71 12.05 3.97
CA VAL A 88 -14.39 11.83 5.39
C VAL A 88 -13.96 10.38 5.62
N PHE A 89 -14.69 9.41 5.07
CA PHE A 89 -14.35 8.00 5.18
C PHE A 89 -13.00 7.67 4.54
N VAL A 90 -12.73 8.17 3.31
CA VAL A 90 -11.45 7.99 2.63
C VAL A 90 -10.31 8.62 3.42
N PHE A 91 -10.52 9.83 3.96
CA PHE A 91 -9.54 10.52 4.79
C PHE A 91 -9.11 9.68 5.99
N TYR A 92 -10.07 9.20 6.79
CA TYR A 92 -9.77 8.37 7.95
C TYR A 92 -9.10 7.05 7.57
N ASN A 93 -9.50 6.44 6.45
CA ASN A 93 -8.86 5.22 5.95
C ASN A 93 -7.39 5.44 5.63
N ILE A 94 -7.06 6.51 4.92
CA ILE A 94 -5.67 6.84 4.56
C ILE A 94 -4.86 7.18 5.81
N ILE A 95 -5.40 8.00 6.71
CA ILE A 95 -4.69 8.38 7.94
C ILE A 95 -4.45 7.17 8.83
N LEU A 96 -5.47 6.34 9.08
CA LEU A 96 -5.33 5.17 9.94
C LEU A 96 -4.33 4.16 9.37
N SER A 97 -4.43 3.85 8.07
CA SER A 97 -3.48 2.94 7.42
C SER A 97 -2.06 3.52 7.43
N GLY A 98 -1.92 4.84 7.24
CA GLY A 98 -0.65 5.55 7.33
C GLY A 98 -0.01 5.47 8.73
N VAL A 99 -0.79 5.72 9.78
CA VAL A 99 -0.33 5.61 11.18
C VAL A 99 0.14 4.20 11.49
N VAL A 100 -0.68 3.18 11.16
CA VAL A 100 -0.31 1.77 11.35
C VAL A 100 0.97 1.42 10.58
N THR A 101 1.06 1.87 9.32
CA THR A 101 2.26 1.68 8.49
C THR A 101 3.50 2.29 9.14
N GLN A 102 3.42 3.52 9.66
CA GLN A 102 4.56 4.17 10.31
C GLN A 102 4.97 3.45 11.59
N ILE A 103 4.02 3.06 12.43
CA ILE A 103 4.30 2.28 13.64
C ILE A 103 5.05 1.00 13.27
N LEU A 104 4.55 0.23 12.29
CA LEU A 104 5.18 -1.02 11.88
C LEU A 104 6.57 -0.81 11.28
N LYS A 105 6.81 0.27 10.51
CA LYS A 105 8.13 0.62 9.98
C LYS A 105 9.18 0.77 11.07
N HIS A 106 8.84 1.51 12.12
CA HIS A 106 9.75 1.74 13.25
C HIS A 106 9.94 0.47 14.07
N LEU A 107 8.89 -0.31 14.29
CA LEU A 107 8.97 -1.54 15.08
C LEU A 107 9.78 -2.64 14.37
N VAL A 108 9.53 -2.86 13.07
CA VAL A 108 10.14 -3.97 12.33
C VAL A 108 11.55 -3.62 11.83
N GLY A 109 11.76 -2.39 11.37
CA GLY A 109 13.07 -1.93 10.93
C GLY A 109 13.66 -2.77 9.81
N ARG A 110 12.88 -3.09 8.76
CA ARG A 110 13.35 -3.89 7.64
C ARG A 110 14.20 -3.07 6.69
N PRO A 111 15.41 -3.54 6.28
CA PRO A 111 16.26 -2.82 5.34
C PRO A 111 15.56 -2.65 3.98
N ARG A 112 15.75 -1.49 3.33
CA ARG A 112 15.26 -1.26 1.97
C ARG A 112 16.10 -2.01 0.96
N PRO A 113 15.55 -2.33 -0.25
CA PRO A 113 16.28 -3.01 -1.32
C PRO A 113 17.67 -2.43 -1.64
N LYS A 114 17.83 -1.11 -1.57
CA LYS A 114 19.12 -0.44 -1.76
C LYS A 114 20.22 -0.90 -0.77
N MET A 115 19.82 -1.39 0.41
CA MET A 115 20.78 -1.85 1.43
C MET A 115 21.44 -3.17 1.06
N LEU A 116 20.88 -3.93 0.10
CA LEU A 116 21.55 -5.11 -0.47
C LEU A 116 22.92 -4.78 -1.09
N LEU A 117 23.11 -3.52 -1.52
CA LEU A 117 24.39 -3.06 -2.05
C LEU A 117 25.45 -2.82 -0.96
N PHE A 118 25.07 -2.88 0.31
CA PHE A 118 25.90 -2.68 1.49
C PHE A 118 25.93 -3.92 2.39
N ASP A 119 25.85 -5.10 1.78
CA ASP A 119 25.93 -6.42 2.43
C ASP A 119 24.82 -6.70 3.48
N HIS A 120 23.68 -5.99 3.39
CA HIS A 120 22.51 -6.29 4.20
C HIS A 120 21.55 -7.22 3.46
N ASP A 121 21.09 -8.30 4.11
CA ASP A 121 20.03 -9.14 3.56
C ASP A 121 18.64 -8.53 3.82
N SER A 122 17.65 -8.99 3.06
CA SER A 122 16.24 -8.55 3.19
C SER A 122 15.61 -8.83 4.57
N LEU A 123 16.24 -9.70 5.36
CA LEU A 123 15.83 -10.10 6.70
C LEU A 123 16.71 -9.55 7.83
N ASP A 124 17.69 -8.70 7.55
CA ASP A 124 18.54 -8.02 8.56
C ASP A 124 17.74 -6.93 9.29
N LEU A 125 16.81 -7.34 10.13
CA LEU A 125 15.89 -6.45 10.83
C LEU A 125 16.63 -5.61 11.88
N ASN A 126 16.42 -4.29 11.84
CA ASN A 126 16.88 -3.35 12.86
C ASN A 126 15.68 -2.83 13.66
N LEU A 127 15.24 -3.61 14.64
CA LEU A 127 14.03 -3.34 15.42
C LEU A 127 14.11 -1.98 16.12
N PHE A 128 12.96 -1.30 16.22
CA PHE A 128 12.81 0.01 16.88
C PHE A 128 13.69 1.12 16.31
N THR A 129 14.01 1.05 15.00
CA THR A 129 14.87 2.04 14.34
C THR A 129 14.11 3.26 13.84
N PHE A 130 14.76 4.43 13.87
CA PHE A 130 14.32 5.66 13.22
C PHE A 130 15.05 5.91 11.88
N ASN A 131 15.97 5.04 11.49
CA ASN A 131 16.69 5.17 10.24
C ASN A 131 15.80 4.76 9.05
N SER A 132 15.50 5.72 8.17
CA SER A 132 14.63 5.52 7.00
C SER A 132 15.14 4.48 6.00
N SER A 133 16.43 4.13 6.04
CA SER A 133 17.01 3.04 5.22
C SER A 133 16.49 1.66 5.64
N PHE A 134 15.98 1.54 6.88
CA PHE A 134 15.38 0.32 7.43
C PHE A 134 13.84 0.39 7.49
N HIS A 135 13.21 1.34 6.81
CA HIS A 135 11.75 1.48 6.77
C HIS A 135 11.16 0.87 5.46
N SER A 136 11.56 -0.36 5.13
CA SER A 136 10.99 -1.04 3.96
C SER A 136 9.58 -1.56 4.24
N PHE A 137 9.40 -2.33 5.30
CA PHE A 137 8.12 -2.99 5.62
C PHE A 137 7.29 -2.19 6.64
N PRO A 138 5.98 -2.07 6.42
CA PRO A 138 5.26 -2.30 5.16
C PRO A 138 5.41 -1.12 4.19
N SER A 139 5.10 -1.35 2.90
CA SER A 139 5.14 -0.30 1.89
C SER A 139 4.03 0.74 2.07
N GLY A 140 4.40 2.02 2.27
CA GLY A 140 3.44 3.10 2.45
C GLY A 140 2.58 3.37 1.21
N HIS A 141 3.16 3.31 0.01
CA HIS A 141 2.42 3.46 -1.24
C HIS A 141 1.41 2.30 -1.44
N THR A 142 1.82 1.07 -1.13
CA THR A 142 0.93 -0.09 -1.18
C THR A 142 -0.22 0.06 -0.18
N SER A 143 0.06 0.47 1.05
CA SER A 143 -0.98 0.74 2.07
C SER A 143 -1.97 1.80 1.61
N THR A 144 -1.49 2.91 1.03
CA THR A 144 -2.34 3.99 0.51
C THR A 144 -3.22 3.52 -0.63
N ILE A 145 -2.64 2.88 -1.66
CA ILE A 145 -3.44 2.47 -2.83
C ILE A 145 -4.48 1.42 -2.45
N PHE A 146 -4.16 0.47 -1.55
CA PHE A 146 -5.14 -0.51 -1.10
C PHE A 146 -6.20 0.08 -0.16
N SER A 147 -5.92 1.14 0.59
CA SER A 147 -6.95 1.91 1.32
C SER A 147 -7.99 2.49 0.35
N ILE A 148 -7.55 2.98 -0.81
CA ILE A 148 -8.43 3.52 -1.85
C ILE A 148 -9.14 2.41 -2.61
N VAL A 149 -8.42 1.35 -3.01
CA VAL A 149 -8.98 0.15 -3.65
C VAL A 149 -10.11 -0.43 -2.79
N PHE A 150 -9.93 -0.49 -1.48
CA PHE A 150 -10.96 -0.97 -0.54
C PHE A 150 -12.25 -0.16 -0.66
N VAL A 151 -12.17 1.16 -0.66
CA VAL A 151 -13.34 2.02 -0.82
C VAL A 151 -14.04 1.78 -2.16
N PHE A 152 -13.28 1.85 -3.26
CA PHE A 152 -13.84 1.66 -4.60
C PHE A 152 -14.40 0.25 -4.84
N TYR A 153 -13.81 -0.77 -4.21
CA TYR A 153 -14.29 -2.14 -4.27
C TYR A 153 -15.74 -2.29 -3.76
N PHE A 154 -16.10 -1.54 -2.72
CA PHE A 154 -17.47 -1.55 -2.20
C PHE A 154 -18.40 -0.64 -2.98
N LEU A 155 -17.90 0.49 -3.48
CA LEU A 155 -18.71 1.43 -4.27
C LEU A 155 -19.08 0.90 -5.65
N PHE A 156 -18.21 0.11 -6.27
CA PHE A 156 -18.36 -0.33 -7.66
C PHE A 156 -18.31 -1.86 -7.80
N PRO A 157 -19.36 -2.57 -7.36
CA PRO A 157 -19.36 -4.04 -7.34
C PRO A 157 -19.19 -4.70 -8.71
N GLY A 158 -19.60 -4.04 -9.80
CA GLY A 158 -19.51 -4.57 -11.16
C GLY A 158 -18.10 -4.63 -11.74
N ILE A 159 -17.15 -3.84 -11.20
CA ILE A 159 -15.78 -3.73 -11.72
C ILE A 159 -14.70 -4.09 -10.70
N LYS A 160 -15.07 -4.82 -9.65
CA LYS A 160 -14.16 -5.20 -8.54
C LYS A 160 -12.82 -5.77 -8.99
N LYS A 161 -12.84 -6.65 -9.99
CA LYS A 161 -11.61 -7.29 -10.51
C LYS A 161 -10.64 -6.26 -11.09
N TYR A 162 -11.15 -5.30 -11.85
CA TYR A 162 -10.32 -4.25 -12.46
C TYR A 162 -9.74 -3.32 -11.39
N ILE A 163 -10.53 -2.96 -10.39
CA ILE A 163 -10.09 -2.11 -9.26
C ILE A 163 -8.92 -2.79 -8.51
N ILE A 164 -9.06 -4.08 -8.19
CA ILE A 164 -7.99 -4.85 -7.54
C ILE A 164 -6.77 -4.94 -8.45
N SER A 165 -6.94 -5.24 -9.75
CA SER A 165 -5.82 -5.36 -10.70
C SER A 165 -5.03 -4.07 -10.82
N VAL A 166 -5.69 -2.90 -10.85
CA VAL A 166 -5.04 -1.59 -10.85
C VAL A 166 -4.26 -1.38 -9.55
N GLY A 167 -4.84 -1.71 -8.40
CA GLY A 167 -4.16 -1.62 -7.11
C GLY A 167 -2.90 -2.49 -7.04
N ILE A 168 -2.99 -3.74 -7.49
CA ILE A 168 -1.85 -4.66 -7.58
C ILE A 168 -0.78 -4.10 -8.54
N PHE A 169 -1.17 -3.61 -9.71
CA PHE A 169 -0.24 -3.04 -10.67
C PHE A 169 0.54 -1.86 -10.07
N ILE A 170 -0.15 -0.92 -9.40
CA ILE A 170 0.50 0.22 -8.74
C ILE A 170 1.42 -0.25 -7.59
N ALA A 171 1.00 -1.24 -6.79
CA ALA A 171 1.83 -1.80 -5.73
C ALA A 171 3.12 -2.44 -6.30
N LEU A 172 3.02 -3.21 -7.39
CA LEU A 172 4.17 -3.83 -8.06
C LEU A 172 5.17 -2.81 -8.61
N THR A 173 4.76 -1.59 -8.93
CA THR A 173 5.70 -0.54 -9.33
C THR A 173 6.76 -0.28 -8.27
N ARG A 174 6.44 -0.49 -6.97
CA ARG A 174 7.40 -0.28 -5.85
C ARG A 174 8.56 -1.28 -5.90
N LEU A 175 8.25 -2.52 -6.30
CA LEU A 175 9.25 -3.55 -6.52
C LEU A 175 10.12 -3.23 -7.74
N ILE A 176 9.48 -2.87 -8.87
CA ILE A 176 10.16 -2.61 -10.15
C ILE A 176 11.16 -1.46 -10.04
N ILE A 177 10.83 -0.40 -9.32
CA ILE A 177 11.74 0.73 -9.08
C ILE A 177 12.76 0.48 -7.95
N GLY A 178 12.77 -0.70 -7.33
CA GLY A 178 13.70 -1.05 -6.26
C GLY A 178 13.47 -0.29 -4.94
N ALA A 179 12.26 0.20 -4.69
CA ALA A 179 11.94 0.94 -3.48
C ALA A 179 11.50 0.04 -2.31
N HIS A 180 10.93 -1.12 -2.63
CA HIS A 180 10.39 -2.11 -1.69
C HIS A 180 10.58 -3.52 -2.23
N TYR A 181 10.52 -4.52 -1.34
CA TYR A 181 10.46 -5.93 -1.70
C TYR A 181 9.02 -6.34 -2.09
N LEU A 182 8.87 -7.54 -2.68
CA LEU A 182 7.55 -8.09 -3.01
C LEU A 182 6.72 -8.32 -1.75
N SER A 183 7.36 -8.78 -0.68
CA SER A 183 6.69 -9.11 0.59
C SER A 183 6.34 -7.89 1.47
N ASP A 184 6.79 -6.65 1.11
CA ASP A 184 6.48 -5.44 1.85
C ASP A 184 5.03 -4.99 1.64
#